data_44b70a6a8eac87d2a72c26d4f16d39c1
#
_entry.id   44b70a6a8eac87d2a72c26d4f16d39c1
#
_cell.length_a   1.000
_cell.length_b   1.000
_cell.length_c   1.000
_cell.angle_alpha   90.00
_cell.angle_beta   90.00
_cell.angle_gamma   90.00
#
_symmetry.space_group_name_H-M   'P 1'
#
loop_
_entity.id
_entity.type
_entity.pdbx_description
1 polymer ?
#
loop_
_entity_poly.entity_id
_entity_poly.type
_entity_poly.pdbx_seq_one_letter_code
_entity_poly.pdbx_strand_id
1 'polypeptide(L)'
;MIIKRCGTRDAKNVCELMEFGINWIGFDFRLNSPNFVRQISSRAGIIPDYGSRAAALGKEIEKNGFMNESSLQRFRVFAYDMPQNIVTRVVNFKLDVVQLDGEESSIMINNLRSTLDPDIHAGIKIMKTLLIRSVDDLKLAQEYEGIVDYFLFKLGEIDAGLAAIK
;
A
#
# COMPACT_ATOMS: atom_id res chain seq x y z
N MET A 1 -17.88 -3.52 -4.71
CA MET A 1 -16.67 -4.42 -4.67
C MET A 1 -15.46 -3.53 -4.89
N ILE A 2 -14.41 -3.69 -4.08
CA ILE A 2 -13.16 -2.94 -4.25
C ILE A 2 -12.20 -3.80 -5.06
N ILE A 3 -11.72 -3.28 -6.20
CA ILE A 3 -10.74 -3.96 -7.04
C ILE A 3 -9.39 -3.25 -6.87
N LYS A 4 -8.37 -4.02 -6.47
CA LYS A 4 -7.02 -3.57 -6.19
C LYS A 4 -6.04 -4.14 -7.19
N ARG A 5 -5.21 -3.29 -7.83
CA ARG A 5 -4.10 -3.69 -8.70
C ARG A 5 -2.76 -3.32 -8.08
N CYS A 6 -1.88 -4.30 -7.91
CA CYS A 6 -0.53 -4.10 -7.38
C CYS A 6 0.52 -4.04 -8.50
N GLY A 7 1.63 -3.35 -8.23
CA GLY A 7 2.82 -3.37 -9.09
C GLY A 7 2.71 -2.52 -10.36
N THR A 8 1.85 -1.52 -10.35
CA THR A 8 1.73 -0.55 -11.45
C THR A 8 2.95 0.37 -11.45
N ARG A 9 3.54 0.63 -12.63
CA ARG A 9 4.75 1.46 -12.79
C ARG A 9 4.58 2.58 -13.80
N ASP A 10 3.59 2.50 -14.66
CA ASP A 10 3.41 3.37 -15.82
C ASP A 10 2.11 4.14 -15.72
N ALA A 11 2.19 5.46 -16.05
CA ALA A 11 1.06 6.36 -16.08
C ALA A 11 -0.04 5.90 -17.04
N LYS A 12 0.36 5.44 -18.23
CA LYS A 12 -0.58 4.95 -19.25
C LYS A 12 -1.39 3.77 -18.72
N ASN A 13 -0.71 2.82 -18.07
CA ASN A 13 -1.38 1.67 -17.46
C ASN A 13 -2.36 2.08 -16.35
N VAL A 14 -2.05 3.15 -15.59
CA VAL A 14 -2.96 3.69 -14.57
C VAL A 14 -4.25 4.18 -15.20
N CYS A 15 -4.15 4.97 -16.27
CA CYS A 15 -5.33 5.49 -16.97
C CYS A 15 -6.20 4.36 -17.54
N GLU A 16 -5.59 3.38 -18.19
CA GLU A 16 -6.29 2.21 -18.72
C GLU A 16 -6.99 1.41 -17.60
N LEU A 17 -6.32 1.23 -16.46
CA LEU A 17 -6.89 0.53 -15.31
C LEU A 17 -8.08 1.28 -14.67
N MET A 18 -8.07 2.61 -14.71
CA MET A 18 -9.20 3.43 -14.25
C MET A 18 -10.43 3.22 -15.12
N GLU A 19 -10.27 3.10 -16.44
CA GLU A 19 -11.35 2.79 -17.38
C GLU A 19 -12.01 1.44 -17.09
N PHE A 20 -11.24 0.47 -16.56
CA PHE A 20 -11.75 -0.83 -16.10
C PHE A 20 -12.40 -0.81 -14.71
N GLY A 21 -12.56 0.37 -14.09
CA GLY A 21 -13.22 0.51 -12.79
C GLY A 21 -12.37 0.01 -11.62
N ILE A 22 -11.04 0.06 -11.75
CA ILE A 22 -10.13 -0.25 -10.63
C ILE A 22 -10.15 0.90 -9.63
N ASN A 23 -10.37 0.55 -8.35
CA ASN A 23 -10.50 1.51 -7.27
C ASN A 23 -9.16 1.82 -6.60
N TRP A 24 -8.27 0.82 -6.51
CA TRP A 24 -7.03 0.92 -5.76
C TRP A 24 -5.82 0.56 -6.62
N ILE A 25 -4.85 1.49 -6.70
CA ILE A 25 -3.60 1.30 -7.44
C ILE A 25 -2.43 1.26 -6.47
N GLY A 26 -1.62 0.22 -6.56
CA GLY A 26 -0.51 -0.04 -5.66
C GLY A 26 0.86 0.02 -6.31
N PHE A 27 1.77 0.69 -5.60
CA PHE A 27 3.18 0.75 -5.90
C PHE A 27 3.95 -0.17 -4.97
N ASP A 28 4.95 -0.88 -5.46
CA ASP A 28 5.75 -1.82 -4.68
C ASP A 28 7.14 -1.24 -4.41
N PHE A 29 7.49 -1.11 -3.13
CA PHE A 29 8.79 -0.60 -2.67
C PHE A 29 9.59 -1.65 -1.91
N ARG A 30 9.17 -2.89 -1.93
CA ARG A 30 9.97 -4.00 -1.40
C ARG A 30 11.16 -4.24 -2.31
N LEU A 31 12.37 -4.13 -1.77
CA LEU A 31 13.64 -4.22 -2.51
C LEU A 31 13.77 -5.47 -3.38
N ASN A 32 13.20 -6.58 -2.93
CA ASN A 32 13.25 -7.86 -3.62
C ASN A 32 12.08 -8.10 -4.59
N SER A 33 11.21 -7.09 -4.77
CA SER A 33 10.09 -7.22 -5.70
C SER A 33 10.52 -7.01 -7.15
N PRO A 34 10.06 -7.85 -8.10
CA PRO A 34 10.26 -7.60 -9.53
C PRO A 34 9.58 -6.30 -9.98
N ASN A 35 8.65 -5.79 -9.18
CA ASN A 35 7.92 -4.55 -9.42
C ASN A 35 8.44 -3.37 -8.59
N PHE A 36 9.66 -3.48 -8.08
CA PHE A 36 10.28 -2.45 -7.26
C PHE A 36 10.37 -1.11 -7.99
N VAL A 37 9.89 -0.05 -7.33
CA VAL A 37 10.01 1.33 -7.81
C VAL A 37 11.27 1.94 -7.17
N ARG A 38 12.28 2.21 -7.99
CA ARG A 38 13.56 2.79 -7.54
C ARG A 38 13.37 4.21 -7.00
N GLN A 39 14.17 4.52 -5.98
CA GLN A 39 14.40 5.87 -5.52
C GLN A 39 15.76 6.34 -6.04
N ILE A 40 15.82 7.55 -6.60
CA ILE A 40 17.07 8.17 -7.01
C ILE A 40 17.58 9.04 -5.85
N SER A 41 18.83 8.83 -5.46
CA SER A 41 19.52 9.73 -4.55
C SER A 41 19.87 11.03 -5.28
N SER A 42 19.42 12.17 -4.76
CA SER A 42 19.79 13.49 -5.26
C SER A 42 20.64 14.25 -4.24
N ARG A 43 21.27 15.34 -4.65
CA ARG A 43 21.99 16.24 -3.72
C ARG A 43 21.07 16.86 -2.64
N ALA A 44 19.77 16.88 -2.85
CA ALA A 44 18.76 17.42 -1.93
C ALA A 44 18.13 16.32 -1.04
N GLY A 45 18.60 15.08 -1.13
CA GLY A 45 18.04 13.93 -0.43
C GLY A 45 17.62 12.82 -1.39
N ILE A 46 16.89 11.83 -0.89
CA ILE A 46 16.37 10.74 -1.72
C ILE A 46 15.11 11.25 -2.43
N ILE A 47 15.26 11.60 -3.69
CA ILE A 47 14.10 11.87 -4.55
C ILE A 47 13.69 10.53 -5.17
N PRO A 48 12.44 10.11 -5.01
CA PRO A 48 11.95 8.96 -5.73
C PRO A 48 12.10 9.22 -7.24
N ASP A 49 12.64 8.26 -7.98
CA ASP A 49 12.67 8.30 -9.46
C ASP A 49 11.26 8.54 -10.03
N TYR A 50 10.31 8.30 -9.20
CA TYR A 50 8.89 8.53 -9.42
C TYR A 50 8.45 9.99 -9.20
N GLY A 51 9.28 10.85 -8.61
CA GLY A 51 8.87 12.24 -8.33
C GLY A 51 8.56 13.02 -9.61
N SER A 52 9.36 12.83 -10.66
CA SER A 52 9.09 13.38 -11.98
C SER A 52 7.94 12.65 -12.69
N ARG A 53 7.83 11.33 -12.51
CA ARG A 53 6.77 10.52 -13.13
C ARG A 53 5.46 10.60 -12.39
N ALA A 54 5.45 10.61 -11.05
CA ALA A 54 4.20 10.79 -10.28
C ALA A 54 3.65 12.20 -10.38
N ALA A 55 4.52 13.21 -10.46
CA ALA A 55 4.10 14.59 -10.76
C ALA A 55 3.60 14.73 -12.21
N ALA A 56 4.23 14.01 -13.15
CA ALA A 56 3.76 13.94 -14.54
C ALA A 56 2.44 13.17 -14.62
N LEU A 57 2.30 12.08 -13.86
CA LEU A 57 1.09 11.27 -13.74
C LEU A 57 -0.06 12.08 -13.17
N GLY A 58 0.17 12.84 -12.09
CA GLY A 58 -0.82 13.75 -11.55
C GLY A 58 -1.27 14.79 -12.58
N LYS A 59 -0.31 15.40 -13.29
CA LYS A 59 -0.59 16.37 -14.33
C LYS A 59 -1.25 15.80 -15.59
N GLU A 60 -0.93 14.57 -15.97
CA GLU A 60 -1.60 13.88 -17.09
C GLU A 60 -3.02 13.45 -16.73
N ILE A 61 -3.23 13.00 -15.51
CA ILE A 61 -4.56 12.68 -14.99
C ILE A 61 -5.41 13.96 -14.95
N GLU A 62 -4.84 15.09 -14.46
CA GLU A 62 -5.50 16.39 -14.46
C GLU A 62 -5.81 16.90 -15.87
N LYS A 63 -4.88 16.76 -16.82
CA LYS A 63 -5.07 17.20 -18.22
C LYS A 63 -6.12 16.39 -18.98
N ASN A 64 -6.23 15.11 -18.69
CA ASN A 64 -7.18 14.22 -19.39
C ASN A 64 -8.60 14.26 -18.81
N GLY A 65 -8.88 15.17 -17.86
CA GLY A 65 -10.22 15.37 -17.32
C GLY A 65 -10.78 14.19 -16.52
N PHE A 66 -9.92 13.25 -16.14
CA PHE A 66 -10.27 12.12 -15.26
C PHE A 66 -10.39 12.55 -13.78
N MET A 67 -10.80 13.82 -13.55
CA MET A 67 -11.02 14.40 -12.24
C MET A 67 -12.33 13.91 -11.60
N ASN A 68 -12.38 12.62 -11.31
CA ASN A 68 -13.09 12.15 -10.13
C ASN A 68 -12.04 11.62 -9.17
N GLU A 69 -11.26 12.53 -8.58
CA GLU A 69 -10.23 12.20 -7.56
C GLU A 69 -10.78 11.40 -6.36
N SER A 70 -12.09 11.39 -6.21
CA SER A 70 -12.76 10.74 -5.07
C SER A 70 -12.83 9.22 -5.12
N SER A 71 -12.49 8.57 -6.25
CA SER A 71 -12.66 7.11 -6.39
C SER A 71 -11.37 6.29 -6.45
N LEU A 72 -10.23 6.90 -6.78
CA LEU A 72 -8.96 6.19 -6.93
C LEU A 72 -8.08 6.38 -5.70
N GLN A 73 -7.87 5.32 -4.93
CA GLN A 73 -6.95 5.34 -3.80
C GLN A 73 -5.56 4.85 -4.18
N ARG A 74 -4.56 5.60 -3.76
CA ARG A 74 -3.14 5.29 -3.91
C ARG A 74 -2.67 4.53 -2.69
N PHE A 75 -2.26 3.30 -2.88
CA PHE A 75 -1.72 2.54 -1.78
C PHE A 75 -0.28 2.08 -2.06
N ARG A 76 0.42 1.78 -1.00
CA ARG A 76 1.80 1.37 -1.05
C ARG A 76 2.06 0.20 -0.13
N VAL A 77 2.86 -0.76 -0.63
CA VAL A 77 3.29 -1.92 0.13
C VAL A 77 4.64 -1.64 0.77
N PHE A 78 4.71 -1.78 2.06
CA PHE A 78 5.91 -1.71 2.88
C PHE A 78 6.14 -3.07 3.53
N ALA A 79 7.40 -3.44 3.73
CA ALA A 79 7.79 -4.59 4.50
C ALA A 79 9.10 -4.29 5.20
N TYR A 80 9.14 -4.42 6.52
CA TYR A 80 10.31 -4.19 7.37
C TYR A 80 10.90 -2.78 7.24
N ASP A 81 10.10 -1.81 6.85
CA ASP A 81 10.50 -0.41 6.76
C ASP A 81 10.44 0.27 8.13
N MET A 82 11.37 1.19 8.37
CA MET A 82 11.30 2.05 9.57
C MET A 82 10.10 3.01 9.48
N PRO A 83 9.40 3.30 10.59
CA PRO A 83 8.25 4.20 10.59
C PRO A 83 8.53 5.55 9.92
N GLN A 84 9.71 6.13 10.13
CA GLN A 84 10.12 7.41 9.54
C GLN A 84 10.16 7.35 8.00
N ASN A 85 10.59 6.22 7.44
CA ASN A 85 10.59 6.00 5.99
C ASN A 85 9.17 5.91 5.44
N ILE A 86 8.28 5.25 6.19
CA ILE A 86 6.86 5.15 5.82
C ILE A 86 6.23 6.53 5.80
N VAL A 87 6.41 7.31 6.88
CA VAL A 87 5.90 8.69 6.98
C VAL A 87 6.41 9.55 5.82
N THR A 88 7.72 9.54 5.56
CA THR A 88 8.31 10.30 4.45
C THR A 88 7.67 9.94 3.11
N ARG A 89 7.40 8.67 2.90
CA ARG A 89 6.78 8.19 1.64
C ARG A 89 5.30 8.52 1.56
N VAL A 90 4.58 8.50 2.68
CA VAL A 90 3.18 8.96 2.73
C VAL A 90 3.08 10.40 2.24
N VAL A 91 3.93 11.29 2.77
CA VAL A 91 3.95 12.71 2.38
C VAL A 91 4.33 12.88 0.91
N ASN A 92 5.45 12.27 0.48
CA ASN A 92 6.00 12.49 -0.85
C ASN A 92 5.08 11.98 -1.98
N PHE A 93 4.28 10.97 -1.71
CA PHE A 93 3.45 10.32 -2.73
C PHE A 93 1.95 10.51 -2.49
N LYS A 94 1.57 11.27 -1.47
CA LYS A 94 0.17 11.50 -1.10
C LYS A 94 -0.61 10.18 -1.05
N LEU A 95 -0.12 9.25 -0.22
CA LEU A 95 -0.73 7.92 -0.12
C LEU A 95 -2.02 7.98 0.68
N ASP A 96 -3.04 7.33 0.17
CA ASP A 96 -4.32 7.19 0.86
C ASP A 96 -4.36 5.94 1.76
N VAL A 97 -3.55 4.92 1.40
CA VAL A 97 -3.48 3.64 2.13
C VAL A 97 -2.04 3.18 2.28
N VAL A 98 -1.65 2.81 3.50
CA VAL A 98 -0.38 2.16 3.85
C VAL A 98 -0.63 0.67 4.03
N GLN A 99 -0.05 -0.17 3.18
CA GLN A 99 -0.09 -1.62 3.36
C GLN A 99 1.21 -2.12 4.01
N LEU A 100 1.09 -2.80 5.13
CA LEU A 100 2.18 -3.39 5.89
C LEU A 100 2.23 -4.90 5.62
N ASP A 101 3.31 -5.36 4.99
CA ASP A 101 3.47 -6.72 4.46
C ASP A 101 4.55 -7.53 5.20
N GLY A 102 5.14 -6.95 6.24
CA GLY A 102 6.14 -7.57 7.11
C GLY A 102 5.56 -8.03 8.44
N GLU A 103 6.44 -8.15 9.45
CA GLU A 103 6.07 -8.56 10.81
C GLU A 103 5.94 -7.36 11.77
N GLU A 104 5.37 -6.26 11.25
CA GLU A 104 5.15 -5.05 12.04
C GLU A 104 4.19 -5.36 13.21
N SER A 105 4.63 -5.02 14.45
CA SER A 105 3.81 -5.22 15.63
C SER A 105 2.62 -4.27 15.71
N SER A 106 1.59 -4.66 16.43
CA SER A 106 0.42 -3.82 16.71
C SER A 106 0.80 -2.49 17.36
N ILE A 107 1.80 -2.49 18.27
CA ILE A 107 2.32 -1.27 18.92
C ILE A 107 2.95 -0.32 17.89
N MET A 108 3.79 -0.84 17.01
CA MET A 108 4.42 -0.04 15.95
C MET A 108 3.36 0.55 15.02
N ILE A 109 2.35 -0.21 14.65
CA ILE A 109 1.27 0.23 13.77
C ILE A 109 0.43 1.32 14.44
N ASN A 110 0.12 1.17 15.72
CA ASN A 110 -0.63 2.17 16.47
C ASN A 110 0.15 3.50 16.59
N ASN A 111 1.46 3.43 16.86
CA ASN A 111 2.32 4.61 16.89
C ASN A 111 2.43 5.27 15.51
N LEU A 112 2.55 4.47 14.43
CA LEU A 112 2.55 4.98 13.07
C LEU A 112 1.24 5.69 12.74
N ARG A 113 0.10 5.10 13.12
CA ARG A 113 -1.22 5.73 12.94
C ARG A 113 -1.29 7.07 13.65
N SER A 114 -0.93 7.11 14.94
CA SER A 114 -0.94 8.35 15.72
C SER A 114 0.00 9.44 15.17
N THR A 115 1.04 9.05 14.45
CA THR A 115 1.95 10.00 13.79
C THR A 115 1.34 10.53 12.48
N LEU A 116 0.61 9.68 11.75
CA LEU A 116 0.07 10.02 10.44
C LEU A 116 -1.26 10.77 10.52
N ASP A 117 -2.16 10.35 11.39
CA ASP A 117 -3.53 10.86 11.52
C ASP A 117 -3.72 11.55 12.88
N PRO A 118 -4.16 12.82 12.95
CA PRO A 118 -4.61 13.66 11.83
C PRO A 118 -3.53 14.55 11.22
N ASP A 119 -2.33 14.66 11.84
CA ASP A 119 -1.41 15.77 11.63
C ASP A 119 -0.72 15.78 10.26
N ILE A 120 -0.41 14.61 9.71
CA ILE A 120 0.31 14.48 8.43
C ILE A 120 -0.66 14.19 7.29
N HIS A 121 -1.56 13.25 7.48
CA HIS A 121 -2.56 12.85 6.49
C HIS A 121 -3.82 12.38 7.18
N ALA A 122 -4.77 13.30 7.39
CA ALA A 122 -6.04 13.00 8.04
C ALA A 122 -6.81 11.92 7.27
N GLY A 123 -7.26 10.88 7.99
CA GLY A 123 -8.07 9.81 7.46
C GLY A 123 -7.29 8.75 6.65
N ILE A 124 -5.96 8.76 6.69
CA ILE A 124 -5.14 7.71 6.05
C ILE A 124 -5.55 6.33 6.55
N LYS A 125 -5.59 5.36 5.65
CA LYS A 125 -5.95 3.98 5.96
C LYS A 125 -4.74 3.08 6.11
N ILE A 126 -4.80 2.16 7.06
CA ILE A 126 -3.75 1.16 7.27
C ILE A 126 -4.31 -0.22 6.97
N MET A 127 -3.58 -0.98 6.15
CA MET A 127 -3.88 -2.37 5.81
C MET A 127 -2.75 -3.27 6.33
N LYS A 128 -3.09 -4.30 7.09
CA LYS A 128 -2.14 -5.32 7.53
C LYS A 128 -2.29 -6.58 6.67
N THR A 129 -1.17 -7.07 6.15
CA THR A 129 -1.12 -8.36 5.48
C THR A 129 -0.83 -9.45 6.51
N LEU A 130 -1.62 -10.51 6.50
CA LEU A 130 -1.44 -11.70 7.31
C LEU A 130 -1.25 -12.91 6.39
N LEU A 131 -0.23 -13.72 6.67
CA LEU A 131 0.02 -14.97 5.97
C LEU A 131 -0.74 -16.08 6.68
N ILE A 132 -1.72 -16.66 6.00
CA ILE A 132 -2.59 -17.72 6.53
C ILE A 132 -2.14 -19.06 5.97
N ARG A 133 -1.67 -19.95 6.83
CA ARG A 133 -1.31 -21.34 6.53
C ARG A 133 -2.28 -22.31 7.17
N SER A 134 -2.91 -21.89 8.27
CA SER A 134 -3.87 -22.68 9.04
C SER A 134 -5.05 -21.82 9.49
N VAL A 135 -6.12 -22.45 9.95
CA VAL A 135 -7.28 -21.75 10.53
C VAL A 135 -6.88 -20.97 11.80
N ASP A 136 -5.89 -21.48 12.55
CA ASP A 136 -5.43 -20.80 13.75
C ASP A 136 -4.73 -19.48 13.48
N ASP A 137 -4.13 -19.31 12.29
CA ASP A 137 -3.49 -18.06 11.90
C ASP A 137 -4.50 -16.91 11.76
N LEU A 138 -5.78 -17.21 11.57
CA LEU A 138 -6.82 -16.20 11.58
C LEU A 138 -6.93 -15.46 12.92
N LYS A 139 -6.54 -16.11 14.02
CA LYS A 139 -6.51 -15.50 15.34
C LYS A 139 -5.51 -14.36 15.45
N LEU A 140 -4.47 -14.34 14.60
CA LEU A 140 -3.51 -13.23 14.52
C LEU A 140 -4.19 -11.89 14.18
N ALA A 141 -5.31 -11.93 13.47
CA ALA A 141 -6.06 -10.72 13.17
C ALA A 141 -6.55 -10.01 14.44
N GLN A 142 -6.82 -10.73 15.51
CA GLN A 142 -7.29 -10.17 16.78
C GLN A 142 -6.28 -9.20 17.40
N GLU A 143 -4.97 -9.41 17.18
CA GLU A 143 -3.92 -8.52 17.69
C GLU A 143 -3.95 -7.13 17.04
N TYR A 144 -4.56 -7.03 15.86
CA TYR A 144 -4.62 -5.79 15.06
C TYR A 144 -6.03 -5.22 14.98
N GLU A 145 -7.01 -5.85 15.62
CA GLU A 145 -8.40 -5.40 15.62
C GLU A 145 -8.51 -4.01 16.27
N GLY A 146 -9.22 -3.09 15.60
CA GLY A 146 -9.30 -1.69 16.02
C GLY A 146 -8.06 -0.84 15.75
N ILE A 147 -6.93 -1.44 15.31
CA ILE A 147 -5.69 -0.73 15.01
C ILE A 147 -5.55 -0.51 13.50
N VAL A 148 -6.03 -1.44 12.68
CA VAL A 148 -5.98 -1.35 11.21
C VAL A 148 -7.37 -1.24 10.61
N ASP A 149 -7.44 -0.65 9.40
CA ASP A 149 -8.72 -0.47 8.69
C ASP A 149 -9.04 -1.69 7.81
N TYR A 150 -8.01 -2.40 7.35
CA TYR A 150 -8.16 -3.54 6.44
C TYR A 150 -7.19 -4.67 6.76
N PHE A 151 -7.62 -5.89 6.49
CA PHE A 151 -6.77 -7.06 6.43
C PHE A 151 -6.62 -7.57 5.01
N LEU A 152 -5.41 -7.95 4.63
CA LEU A 152 -5.12 -8.72 3.43
C LEU A 152 -4.64 -10.10 3.84
N PHE A 153 -5.44 -11.13 3.62
CA PHE A 153 -5.04 -12.49 3.86
C PHE A 153 -4.32 -13.06 2.63
N LYS A 154 -3.07 -13.45 2.81
CA LYS A 154 -2.31 -14.21 1.83
C LYS A 154 -2.35 -15.68 2.23
N LEU A 155 -2.77 -16.53 1.32
CA LEU A 155 -2.69 -17.97 1.53
C LEU A 155 -1.23 -18.41 1.32
N GLY A 156 -0.64 -19.02 2.35
CA GLY A 156 0.63 -19.73 2.24
C GLY A 156 0.46 -21.09 1.56
N GLU A 157 1.55 -21.86 1.46
CA GLU A 157 1.44 -23.28 1.15
C GLU A 157 0.62 -23.94 2.26
N ILE A 158 -0.55 -24.41 1.89
CA ILE A 158 -1.49 -25.03 2.83
C ILE A 158 -0.94 -26.41 3.14
N ASP A 159 -0.64 -26.68 4.40
CA ASP A 159 -0.37 -28.05 4.86
C ASP A 159 -1.52 -28.95 4.40
N ALA A 160 -1.16 -30.12 3.82
CA ALA A 160 -2.10 -31.04 3.19
C ALA A 160 -3.27 -31.49 4.09
N GLY A 161 -3.23 -31.18 5.38
CA GLY A 161 -4.33 -31.39 6.33
C GLY A 161 -5.56 -30.49 6.11
N LEU A 162 -5.43 -29.32 5.50
CA LEU A 162 -6.58 -28.43 5.24
C LEU A 162 -7.34 -28.77 3.95
N ALA A 163 -6.73 -29.52 3.05
CA ALA A 163 -7.39 -29.99 1.82
C ALA A 163 -8.53 -31.01 2.06
N ALA A 164 -8.72 -31.46 3.29
CA ALA A 164 -9.70 -32.45 3.69
C ALA A 164 -11.02 -31.88 4.24
N ILE A 165 -11.15 -30.54 4.34
CA ILE A 165 -12.41 -29.91 4.72
C ILE A 165 -13.16 -29.53 3.43
N LYS A 166 -13.94 -30.48 2.95
CA LYS A 166 -14.98 -30.27 1.95
C LYS A 166 -16.27 -29.91 2.64
#